data_fd625dcb43a82aa8d778833effad4125
#
_entry.id   fd625dcb43a82aa8d778833effad4125
#
_cell.length_a   1.000
_cell.length_b   1.000
_cell.length_c   1.000
_cell.angle_alpha   90.00
_cell.angle_beta   90.00
_cell.angle_gamma   90.00
#
_symmetry.space_group_name_H-M   'P 1'
#
loop_
_entity.id
_entity.type
_entity.pdbx_description
1 polymer ?
#
loop_
_entity_poly.entity_id
_entity_poly.type
_entity_poly.pdbx_seq_one_letter_code
_entity_poly.pdbx_strand_id
1 'polypeptide(L)'
;MPITRVEVTPRQGEGMRDVRGDVVRRQLAADHNVTVPEVRSVYGFLVNGETPSEIIAERMDDLFADPIIEQGAVNTILLTTEMFSGTPDAVITVGFKPGVTDNPGTAAKDGFTTLF
;
A
#
# COMPACT_ATOMS: atom_id res chain seq x y z
N MET A 1 15.17 3.91 -17.14
CA MET A 1 13.96 3.09 -17.16
C MET A 1 12.84 3.82 -16.42
N PRO A 2 11.61 3.80 -16.93
CA PRO A 2 10.50 4.44 -16.24
C PRO A 2 10.19 3.71 -14.93
N ILE A 3 9.74 4.48 -13.95
CA ILE A 3 9.33 3.95 -12.66
C ILE A 3 7.83 4.19 -12.52
N THR A 4 7.09 3.13 -12.21
CA THR A 4 5.66 3.20 -11.92
C THR A 4 5.47 3.02 -10.43
N ARG A 5 4.74 3.94 -9.80
CA ARG A 5 4.36 3.84 -8.39
C ARG A 5 3.01 3.16 -8.27
N VAL A 6 2.93 2.15 -7.43
CA VAL A 6 1.68 1.46 -7.10
C VAL A 6 1.41 1.64 -5.62
N GLU A 7 0.21 2.10 -5.27
CA GLU A 7 -0.22 2.19 -3.87
C GLU A 7 -1.46 1.33 -3.65
N VAL A 8 -1.47 0.61 -2.54
CA VAL A 8 -2.56 -0.29 -2.16
C VAL A 8 -2.96 -0.01 -0.71
N THR A 9 -4.25 0.10 -0.47
CA THR A 9 -4.81 0.34 0.86
C THR A 9 -6.00 -0.59 1.11
N PRO A 10 -6.27 -0.98 2.37
CA PRO A 10 -7.49 -1.71 2.70
C PRO A 10 -8.74 -0.89 2.32
N ARG A 11 -9.76 -1.60 1.81
CA ARG A 11 -11.05 -0.97 1.52
C ARG A 11 -11.70 -0.49 2.80
N GLN A 12 -12.44 0.60 2.69
CA GLN A 12 -13.24 1.14 3.79
C GLN A 12 -14.69 0.72 3.64
N GLY A 13 -15.40 0.64 4.75
CA GLY A 13 -16.80 0.33 4.78
C GLY A 13 -17.15 -0.66 5.88
N GLU A 14 -18.41 -1.01 5.96
CA GLU A 14 -18.92 -1.94 6.96
C GLU A 14 -18.27 -3.32 6.75
N GLY A 15 -17.73 -3.89 7.82
CA GLY A 15 -17.03 -5.18 7.76
C GLY A 15 -15.60 -5.12 7.24
N MET A 16 -15.14 -3.95 6.80
CA MET A 16 -13.77 -3.76 6.34
C MET A 16 -12.90 -3.20 7.46
N ARG A 17 -11.66 -3.66 7.52
CA ARG A 17 -10.75 -3.32 8.62
C ARG A 17 -9.33 -3.16 8.14
N ASP A 18 -8.66 -2.11 8.59
CA ASP A 18 -7.22 -1.91 8.40
C ASP A 18 -6.47 -2.55 9.57
N VAL A 19 -6.15 -3.83 9.45
CA VAL A 19 -5.51 -4.61 10.51
C VAL A 19 -4.14 -4.04 10.84
N ARG A 20 -3.36 -3.65 9.85
CA ARG A 20 -2.03 -3.07 10.06
C ARG A 20 -2.12 -1.73 10.78
N GLY A 21 -3.04 -0.88 10.37
CA GLY A 21 -3.29 0.39 11.03
C GLY A 21 -3.70 0.20 12.49
N ASP A 22 -4.55 -0.78 12.78
CA ASP A 22 -4.96 -1.11 14.14
C ASP A 22 -3.79 -1.58 15.00
N VAL A 23 -2.89 -2.40 14.44
CA VAL A 23 -1.70 -2.86 15.16
C VAL A 23 -0.81 -1.69 15.53
N VAL A 24 -0.55 -0.79 14.59
CA VAL A 24 0.26 0.42 14.84
C VAL A 24 -0.39 1.30 15.90
N ARG A 25 -1.70 1.52 15.81
CA ARG A 25 -2.45 2.32 16.78
C ARG A 25 -2.29 1.77 18.21
N ARG A 26 -2.40 0.44 18.37
CA ARG A 26 -2.24 -0.22 19.67
C ARG A 26 -0.81 -0.13 20.18
N GLN A 27 0.17 -0.28 19.31
CA GLN A 27 1.59 -0.15 19.68
C GLN A 27 1.93 1.27 20.13
N LEU A 28 1.40 2.29 19.47
CA LEU A 28 1.59 3.68 19.88
C LEU A 28 1.04 3.91 21.29
N ALA A 29 -0.13 3.38 21.60
CA ALA A 29 -0.73 3.51 22.93
C ALA A 29 0.07 2.74 24.00
N ALA A 30 0.45 1.50 23.72
CA ALA A 30 1.09 0.62 24.69
C ALA A 30 2.56 0.96 24.94
N ASP A 31 3.32 1.24 23.87
CA ASP A 31 4.78 1.38 23.94
C ASP A 31 5.24 2.83 24.04
N HIS A 32 4.46 3.77 23.55
CA HIS A 32 4.85 5.18 23.45
C HIS A 32 3.88 6.12 24.19
N ASN A 33 2.83 5.59 24.79
CA ASN A 33 1.81 6.37 25.48
C ASN A 33 1.19 7.46 24.58
N VAL A 34 1.04 7.15 23.29
CA VAL A 34 0.44 8.04 22.29
C VAL A 34 -0.90 7.47 21.89
N THR A 35 -1.98 8.21 22.14
CA THR A 35 -3.33 7.80 21.77
C THR A 35 -3.77 8.57 20.54
N VAL A 36 -4.09 7.84 19.46
CA VAL A 36 -4.63 8.41 18.22
C VAL A 36 -5.95 7.71 17.89
N PRO A 37 -6.94 8.42 17.35
CA PRO A 37 -8.26 7.83 17.06
C PRO A 37 -8.22 6.83 15.91
N GLU A 38 -7.34 7.05 14.93
CA GLU A 38 -7.30 6.22 13.74
C GLU A 38 -5.90 6.19 13.14
N VAL A 39 -5.47 5.02 12.70
CA VAL A 39 -4.26 4.82 11.89
C VAL A 39 -4.66 4.03 10.65
N ARG A 40 -4.28 4.51 9.49
CA ARG A 40 -4.54 3.86 8.20
C ARG A 40 -3.24 3.55 7.51
N SER A 41 -3.19 2.40 6.85
CA SER A 41 -1.99 1.93 6.18
C SER A 41 -2.11 1.98 4.66
N VAL A 42 -0.99 2.22 4.00
CA VAL A 42 -0.85 2.15 2.55
C VAL A 42 0.43 1.39 2.25
N TYR A 43 0.34 0.39 1.38
CA TYR A 43 1.52 -0.24 0.80
C TYR A 43 1.89 0.49 -0.48
N GLY A 44 3.17 0.79 -0.63
CA GLY A 44 3.71 1.36 -1.86
C GLY A 44 4.71 0.43 -2.52
N PHE A 45 4.61 0.29 -3.82
CA PHE A 45 5.58 -0.44 -4.65
C PHE A 45 6.12 0.49 -5.71
N LEU A 46 7.42 0.41 -5.97
CA LEU A 46 8.05 1.08 -7.10
C LEU A 46 8.41 0.01 -8.13
N VAL A 47 7.76 0.06 -9.27
CA VAL A 47 7.99 -0.88 -10.37
C VAL A 47 8.92 -0.20 -11.37
N ASN A 48 10.14 -0.73 -11.47
CA ASN A 48 11.16 -0.22 -12.39
C ASN A 48 11.21 -1.13 -13.61
N GLY A 49 10.83 -0.61 -14.76
CA GLY A 49 10.81 -1.41 -15.98
C GLY A 49 10.05 -0.71 -17.10
N GLU A 50 9.92 -1.41 -18.22
CA GLU A 50 9.33 -0.85 -19.44
C GLU A 50 7.85 -1.20 -19.62
N THR A 51 7.25 -1.97 -18.71
CA THR A 51 5.83 -2.28 -18.78
C THR A 51 5.02 -1.00 -18.58
N PRO A 52 4.13 -0.66 -19.54
CA PRO A 52 3.32 0.55 -19.41
C PRO A 52 2.45 0.54 -18.16
N SER A 53 2.26 1.72 -17.55
CA SER A 53 1.48 1.86 -16.32
C SER A 53 0.01 1.45 -16.51
N GLU A 54 -0.53 1.60 -17.70
CA GLU A 54 -1.89 1.18 -18.03
C GLU A 54 -2.05 -0.34 -17.93
N ILE A 55 -1.04 -1.09 -18.35
CA ILE A 55 -1.02 -2.56 -18.26
C ILE A 55 -0.91 -3.00 -16.81
N ILE A 56 -0.08 -2.30 -16.02
CA ILE A 56 0.04 -2.56 -14.58
C ILE A 56 -1.29 -2.32 -13.89
N ALA A 57 -1.99 -1.25 -14.24
CA ALA A 57 -3.30 -0.93 -13.68
C ALA A 57 -4.35 -2.00 -13.98
N GLU A 58 -4.34 -2.56 -15.19
CA GLU A 58 -5.24 -3.64 -15.58
C GLU A 58 -5.01 -4.93 -14.78
N ARG A 59 -3.79 -5.14 -14.30
CA ARG A 59 -3.40 -6.33 -13.54
C ARG A 59 -3.26 -6.08 -12.04
N MET A 60 -3.83 -4.98 -11.55
CA MET A 60 -3.75 -4.60 -10.15
C MET A 60 -4.20 -5.73 -9.23
N ASP A 61 -5.35 -6.33 -9.51
CA ASP A 61 -5.94 -7.37 -8.69
C ASP A 61 -5.17 -8.69 -8.73
N ASP A 62 -4.41 -8.91 -9.80
CA ASP A 62 -3.60 -10.13 -9.95
C ASP A 62 -2.23 -10.00 -9.28
N LEU A 63 -1.70 -8.78 -9.18
CA LEU A 63 -0.31 -8.53 -8.78
C LEU A 63 -0.16 -7.93 -7.40
N PHE A 64 -1.02 -6.99 -7.02
CA PHE A 64 -0.78 -6.14 -5.86
C PHE A 64 -1.88 -6.13 -4.83
N ALA A 65 -3.13 -6.22 -5.23
CA ALA A 65 -4.27 -6.02 -4.34
C ALA A 65 -5.21 -7.23 -4.34
N ASP A 66 -5.71 -7.59 -3.15
CA ASP A 66 -6.83 -8.50 -3.03
C ASP A 66 -8.11 -7.70 -3.28
N PRO A 67 -8.83 -7.90 -4.41
CA PRO A 67 -9.94 -7.03 -4.80
C PRO A 67 -11.11 -7.05 -3.82
N ILE A 68 -11.19 -8.07 -2.96
CA ILE A 68 -12.27 -8.17 -1.97
C ILE A 68 -12.05 -7.21 -0.81
N ILE A 69 -10.80 -7.10 -0.33
CA ILE A 69 -10.47 -6.33 0.89
C ILE A 69 -9.57 -5.12 0.64
N GLU A 70 -9.01 -5.00 -0.56
CA GLU A 70 -8.05 -3.94 -0.89
C GLU A 70 -8.44 -3.19 -2.15
N GLN A 71 -7.87 -2.02 -2.31
CA GLN A 71 -7.97 -1.22 -3.52
C GLN A 71 -6.64 -0.54 -3.77
N GLY A 72 -6.33 -0.28 -5.03
CA GLY A 72 -5.05 0.27 -5.41
C GLY A 72 -5.15 1.33 -6.49
N ALA A 73 -4.07 2.05 -6.69
CA ALA A 73 -3.93 3.04 -7.74
C ALA A 73 -2.51 3.06 -8.28
N VAL A 74 -2.38 3.45 -9.53
CA VAL A 74 -1.10 3.53 -10.24
C VAL A 74 -0.79 5.00 -10.49
N ASN A 75 0.44 5.40 -10.13
CA ASN A 75 0.95 6.77 -10.27
C ASN A 75 0.05 7.83 -9.61
N THR A 76 -0.67 7.43 -8.57
CA THR A 76 -1.55 8.30 -7.80
C THR A 76 -1.22 8.17 -6.32
N ILE A 77 -1.09 9.28 -5.62
CA ILE A 77 -0.92 9.26 -4.17
C ILE A 77 -2.30 9.12 -3.54
N LEU A 78 -2.58 7.98 -2.92
CA LEU A 78 -3.91 7.67 -2.37
C LEU A 78 -4.40 8.67 -1.33
N LEU A 79 -3.49 9.26 -0.54
CA LEU A 79 -3.83 10.29 0.43
C LEU A 79 -4.56 11.49 -0.16
N THR A 80 -4.38 11.76 -1.46
CA THR A 80 -5.00 12.89 -2.15
C THR A 80 -6.29 12.51 -2.87
N THR A 81 -6.74 11.28 -2.72
CA THR A 81 -7.92 10.74 -3.41
C THR A 81 -9.10 10.57 -2.46
N GLU A 82 -10.28 10.32 -3.02
CA GLU A 82 -11.49 10.04 -2.26
C GLU A 82 -11.43 8.71 -1.49
N MET A 83 -10.45 7.87 -1.78
CA MET A 83 -10.21 6.63 -1.03
C MET A 83 -9.84 6.90 0.43
N PHE A 84 -9.37 8.11 0.72
CA PHE A 84 -9.12 8.57 2.09
C PHE A 84 -10.09 9.69 2.42
N SER A 85 -10.87 9.50 3.47
CA SER A 85 -11.73 10.55 3.99
C SER A 85 -10.94 11.42 4.97
N GLY A 86 -10.90 12.72 4.73
CA GLY A 86 -10.21 13.68 5.57
C GLY A 86 -8.71 13.77 5.30
N THR A 87 -8.09 14.73 5.97
CA THR A 87 -6.64 14.98 5.87
C THR A 87 -5.95 14.39 7.08
N PRO A 88 -4.90 13.57 6.92
CA PRO A 88 -4.16 13.04 8.05
C PRO A 88 -3.39 14.14 8.78
N ASP A 89 -3.30 14.03 10.10
CA ASP A 89 -2.49 14.94 10.91
C ASP A 89 -1.00 14.67 10.77
N ALA A 90 -0.65 13.42 10.50
CA ALA A 90 0.74 13.00 10.28
C ALA A 90 0.81 11.82 9.32
N VAL A 91 1.89 11.76 8.56
CA VAL A 91 2.19 10.66 7.65
C VAL A 91 3.58 10.14 7.96
N ILE A 92 3.70 8.83 8.20
CA ILE A 92 4.98 8.17 8.44
C ILE A 92 5.21 7.17 7.32
N THR A 93 6.33 7.32 6.64
CA THR A 93 6.73 6.40 5.57
C THR A 93 7.86 5.51 6.08
N VAL A 94 7.69 4.20 5.91
CA VAL A 94 8.68 3.20 6.30
C VAL A 94 9.08 2.42 5.06
N GLY A 95 10.37 2.36 4.78
CA GLY A 95 10.90 1.63 3.64
C GLY A 95 11.92 0.58 4.08
N PHE A 96 12.25 -0.34 3.19
CA PHE A 96 13.32 -1.29 3.43
C PHE A 96 14.67 -0.62 3.28
N LYS A 97 15.58 -0.92 4.20
CA LYS A 97 16.97 -0.46 4.10
C LYS A 97 17.70 -1.20 2.98
N PRO A 98 18.69 -0.57 2.35
CA PRO A 98 19.56 -1.29 1.42
C PRO A 98 20.12 -2.56 2.03
N GLY A 99 20.07 -3.66 1.29
CA GLY A 99 20.54 -4.97 1.74
C GLY A 99 19.56 -5.79 2.54
N VAL A 100 18.40 -5.21 2.91
CA VAL A 100 17.32 -5.94 3.58
C VAL A 100 16.42 -6.60 2.54
N THR A 101 16.01 -7.85 2.79
CA THR A 101 15.14 -8.58 1.86
C THR A 101 13.75 -7.94 1.82
N ASP A 102 13.32 -7.54 0.63
CA ASP A 102 11.99 -7.02 0.37
C ASP A 102 11.08 -8.17 -0.07
N ASN A 103 10.45 -8.86 0.88
CA ASN A 103 9.58 -9.99 0.59
C ASN A 103 8.33 -9.61 -0.24
N PRO A 104 7.60 -8.53 0.10
CA PRO A 104 6.47 -8.09 -0.74
C PRO A 104 6.89 -7.72 -2.15
N GLY A 105 8.02 -7.04 -2.31
CA GLY A 105 8.56 -6.67 -3.63
C GLY A 105 8.96 -7.89 -4.44
N THR A 106 9.60 -8.87 -3.80
CA THR A 106 10.00 -10.12 -4.45
C THR A 106 8.77 -10.91 -4.92
N ALA A 107 7.74 -11.01 -4.09
CA ALA A 107 6.50 -11.68 -4.47
C ALA A 107 5.81 -11.00 -5.66
N ALA A 108 5.76 -9.68 -5.68
CA ALA A 108 5.20 -8.92 -6.79
C ALA A 108 6.02 -9.13 -8.07
N LYS A 109 7.34 -9.13 -7.98
CA LYS A 109 8.23 -9.39 -9.10
C LYS A 109 8.02 -10.78 -9.70
N ASP A 110 7.85 -11.78 -8.84
CA ASP A 110 7.57 -13.16 -9.30
C ASP A 110 6.24 -13.24 -10.03
N GLY A 111 5.21 -12.54 -9.52
CA GLY A 111 3.91 -12.42 -10.19
C GLY A 111 4.04 -11.77 -11.57
N PHE A 112 4.83 -10.70 -11.67
CA PHE A 112 5.14 -10.04 -12.94
C PHE A 112 5.77 -11.01 -13.95
N THR A 113 6.75 -11.77 -13.51
CA THR A 113 7.43 -12.75 -14.37
C THR A 113 6.45 -13.80 -14.89
N THR A 114 5.49 -14.19 -14.08
CA THR A 114 4.47 -15.19 -14.46
C THR A 114 3.48 -14.62 -15.47
N LEU A 115 3.02 -13.36 -15.33
CA LEU A 115 2.00 -12.74 -16.17
C LEU A 115 2.56 -12.13 -17.45
N PHE A 116 3.77 -11.69 -17.44
CA PHE A 116 4.44 -11.03 -18.55
C PHE A 116 5.76 -11.75 -18.91
#